data_6f11d39cb6702b2d9cb7a7e64bb1d9ae
#
_entry.id   6f11d39cb6702b2d9cb7a7e64bb1d9ae
#
_cell.length_a   1.000
_cell.length_b   1.000
_cell.length_c   1.000
_cell.angle_alpha   90.00
_cell.angle_beta   90.00
_cell.angle_gamma   90.00
#
_symmetry.space_group_name_H-M   'P 1'
#
loop_
_entity.id
_entity.type
_entity.pdbx_description
1 polymer ?
#
loop_
_entity_poly.entity_id
_entity_poly.type
_entity_poly.pdbx_seq_one_letter_code
_entity_poly.pdbx_strand_id
1 'polypeptide(L)'
;MQLATMIASPNSRRFRVAGVIAALALVALILHLRLRWQPAPFEYAHEYYQSVRSYFKGSVYNNTLYTDGNDMVDPYFNSSAPCANFPNTDGVLLVMKTGATEAFDRMPTHLLTTLSCLPDFLLFSDMEQQIGPYHIFDALAEFEESAKAHNDDFDLYRNQKECPVSQKSCIDAKSEGHKAWNLDKYKFLPMMEQTWRMRPNHDWYIFAEADTYIFWANMIHWLKKQSGFDPREKLYLGSRSFIGGTPFAHGGSGYILSGTLLRHLIEYHPGVVKQYNVKGSNECCGDLMLAMALEEYESVKVRQAWPMINGEKPSTLPYGPGHWCEPLLTMHHMNSEEISSVWQFEQTRKVDRILMIRDVYEGLIQPKMQVSRANWDNLSDDVCYINPDPEAQDRAEGHFRDRQKKQEDMNDVEKEAWKSWENCAKVCASQDEPDDKSSNEKKRSRTCFQYRWHEEVCCTAKSFKLGAPKPAPGDSSSKAKWMSGWHLKGINEWIDAMGECKEPAWKKAEL
;
A
#
# COMPACT_ATOMS: atom_id res chain seq x y z
N MET A 1 70.46 -22.04 57.06
CA MET A 1 71.86 -21.71 56.69
C MET A 1 71.87 -21.47 55.18
N GLN A 2 72.46 -20.38 54.76
CA GLN A 2 72.76 -19.77 53.47
C GLN A 2 71.71 -18.80 52.89
N LEU A 3 71.98 -17.51 53.16
CA LEU A 3 71.59 -16.35 52.41
C LEU A 3 72.17 -16.41 50.98
N ALA A 4 71.36 -16.21 49.96
CA ALA A 4 71.90 -15.89 48.67
C ALA A 4 71.51 -14.42 48.37
N THR A 5 72.52 -13.58 48.40
CA THR A 5 72.50 -12.18 47.95
C THR A 5 72.25 -12.13 46.44
N MET A 6 71.12 -11.60 46.01
CA MET A 6 70.92 -11.26 44.62
C MET A 6 71.47 -9.85 44.35
N ILE A 7 72.49 -9.79 43.55
CA ILE A 7 73.10 -8.58 43.00
C ILE A 7 72.11 -7.96 42.00
N ALA A 8 71.68 -6.77 42.30
CA ALA A 8 70.80 -6.03 41.39
C ALA A 8 71.57 -5.56 40.14
N SER A 9 71.29 -6.15 39.01
CA SER A 9 71.85 -5.80 37.72
C SER A 9 71.44 -4.36 37.32
N PRO A 10 72.30 -3.55 36.74
CA PRO A 10 72.05 -2.18 36.30
C PRO A 10 70.94 -2.09 35.24
N ASN A 11 70.60 -3.17 34.55
CA ASN A 11 69.57 -3.23 33.56
C ASN A 11 68.11 -3.15 34.12
N SER A 12 67.93 -3.42 35.43
CA SER A 12 66.60 -3.33 36.06
C SER A 12 66.02 -1.90 36.16
N ARG A 13 66.93 -0.91 36.26
CA ARG A 13 66.49 0.51 36.28
C ARG A 13 66.00 0.98 34.90
N ARG A 14 66.67 0.57 33.82
CA ARG A 14 66.19 0.93 32.42
C ARG A 14 64.83 0.31 32.06
N PHE A 15 64.61 -0.93 32.46
CA PHE A 15 63.35 -1.60 32.29
C PHE A 15 62.20 -0.96 33.11
N ARG A 16 62.47 -0.52 34.33
CA ARG A 16 61.47 0.18 35.16
C ARG A 16 61.15 1.56 34.62
N VAL A 17 62.16 2.30 34.14
CA VAL A 17 61.94 3.61 33.51
C VAL A 17 61.12 3.47 32.16
N ALA A 18 61.47 2.49 31.33
CA ALA A 18 60.76 2.19 30.13
C ALA A 18 59.28 1.80 30.39
N GLY A 19 59.02 0.98 31.43
CA GLY A 19 57.66 0.61 31.85
C GLY A 19 56.81 1.80 32.33
N VAL A 20 57.45 2.72 33.10
CA VAL A 20 56.77 3.95 33.56
C VAL A 20 56.51 4.88 32.43
N ILE A 21 57.37 5.04 31.43
CA ILE A 21 57.19 5.85 30.27
C ILE A 21 56.04 5.25 29.38
N ALA A 22 56.02 3.94 29.21
CA ALA A 22 54.95 3.25 28.47
C ALA A 22 53.58 3.39 29.17
N ALA A 23 53.55 3.30 30.50
CA ALA A 23 52.33 3.50 31.28
C ALA A 23 51.83 4.95 31.19
N LEU A 24 52.69 5.93 31.26
CA LEU A 24 52.34 7.34 31.09
C LEU A 24 51.88 7.66 29.67
N ALA A 25 52.51 7.05 28.66
CA ALA A 25 52.03 7.19 27.26
C ALA A 25 50.65 6.57 27.05
N LEU A 26 50.37 5.41 27.68
CA LEU A 26 49.07 4.77 27.63
C LEU A 26 47.96 5.61 28.32
N VAL A 27 48.32 6.17 29.51
CA VAL A 27 47.40 7.09 30.22
C VAL A 27 47.17 8.37 29.43
N ALA A 28 48.17 8.93 28.79
CA ALA A 28 48.05 10.10 27.92
C ALA A 28 47.21 9.78 26.68
N LEU A 29 47.34 8.58 26.08
CA LEU A 29 46.54 8.11 24.98
C LEU A 29 45.07 7.91 25.39
N ILE A 30 44.84 7.30 26.56
CA ILE A 30 43.48 7.12 27.09
C ILE A 30 42.83 8.46 27.40
N LEU A 31 43.56 9.42 27.97
CA LEU A 31 43.10 10.77 28.22
C LEU A 31 42.81 11.52 26.90
N HIS A 32 43.70 11.36 25.91
CA HIS A 32 43.51 11.96 24.59
C HIS A 32 42.27 11.37 23.84
N LEU A 33 42.08 10.06 23.94
CA LEU A 33 40.90 9.38 23.40
C LEU A 33 39.66 9.79 24.19
N ARG A 34 39.68 9.92 25.51
CA ARG A 34 38.53 10.44 26.29
C ARG A 34 38.21 11.91 26.00
N LEU A 35 39.22 12.76 25.72
CA LEU A 35 39.01 14.14 25.34
C LEU A 35 38.48 14.29 23.91
N ARG A 36 38.77 13.34 23.01
CA ARG A 36 38.15 13.30 21.66
C ARG A 36 36.76 12.64 21.63
N TRP A 37 36.46 11.79 22.63
CA TRP A 37 35.15 11.16 22.82
C TRP A 37 34.45 11.81 24.02
N GLN A 38 34.40 13.12 24.07
CA GLN A 38 33.38 13.76 24.87
C GLN A 38 32.07 13.58 24.12
N PRO A 39 31.03 12.88 24.66
CA PRO A 39 29.69 13.01 24.17
C PRO A 39 29.38 14.50 24.21
N ALA A 40 28.70 14.98 23.16
CA ALA A 40 28.21 16.37 23.10
C ALA A 40 27.65 16.76 24.46
N PRO A 41 27.92 17.99 24.94
CA PRO A 41 27.56 18.39 26.29
C PRO A 41 26.11 18.02 26.57
N PHE A 42 25.85 17.54 27.77
CA PHE A 42 24.50 17.09 28.20
C PHE A 42 23.44 18.17 27.99
N GLU A 43 23.80 19.45 27.91
CA GLU A 43 22.99 20.56 27.53
C GLU A 43 22.43 20.45 26.11
N TYR A 44 23.23 20.05 25.11
CA TYR A 44 22.76 19.85 23.73
C TYR A 44 21.79 18.69 23.60
N ALA A 45 22.02 17.60 24.35
CA ALA A 45 21.08 16.48 24.41
C ALA A 45 19.79 16.88 25.15
N HIS A 46 19.89 17.74 26.15
CA HIS A 46 18.74 18.23 26.92
C HIS A 46 17.91 19.23 26.09
N GLU A 47 18.54 20.15 25.39
CA GLU A 47 17.85 21.08 24.46
C GLU A 47 17.21 20.33 23.29
N TYR A 48 17.92 19.35 22.70
CA TYR A 48 17.36 18.48 21.67
C TYR A 48 16.20 17.64 22.22
N TYR A 49 16.33 17.07 23.42
CA TYR A 49 15.26 16.34 24.08
C TYR A 49 14.07 17.23 24.46
N GLN A 50 14.30 18.44 24.90
CA GLN A 50 13.24 19.42 25.18
C GLN A 50 12.58 19.91 23.88
N SER A 51 13.34 20.11 22.81
CA SER A 51 12.84 20.43 21.49
C SER A 51 11.98 19.29 20.92
N VAL A 52 12.47 18.05 20.97
CA VAL A 52 11.72 16.86 20.57
C VAL A 52 10.50 16.65 21.46
N ARG A 53 10.62 16.89 22.76
CA ARG A 53 9.51 16.78 23.72
C ARG A 53 8.47 17.88 23.54
N SER A 54 8.87 19.10 23.18
CA SER A 54 7.93 20.18 22.84
C SER A 54 7.22 19.90 21.50
N TYR A 55 7.95 19.31 20.53
CA TYR A 55 7.40 18.84 19.27
C TYR A 55 6.32 17.76 19.46
N PHE A 56 6.53 16.84 20.42
CA PHE A 56 5.56 15.80 20.76
C PHE A 56 4.54 16.20 21.84
N LYS A 57 4.71 17.32 22.55
CA LYS A 57 3.78 17.74 23.59
C LYS A 57 2.41 18.20 23.07
N GLY A 58 2.29 18.49 21.78
CA GLY A 58 1.03 18.85 21.12
C GLY A 58 0.20 17.68 20.59
N SER A 59 0.71 16.42 20.62
CA SER A 59 0.06 15.33 19.90
C SER A 59 -0.22 14.05 20.70
N VAL A 60 -0.06 14.04 22.04
CA VAL A 60 0.27 12.76 22.71
C VAL A 60 -0.78 12.17 23.63
N TYR A 61 -1.97 12.64 23.84
CA TYR A 61 -2.78 11.98 24.89
C TYR A 61 -4.22 11.57 24.61
N ASN A 62 -4.67 11.63 23.40
CA ASN A 62 -5.90 10.91 23.00
C ASN A 62 -5.78 10.66 21.50
N ASN A 63 -6.30 9.56 20.98
CA ASN A 63 -6.60 9.44 19.54
C ASN A 63 -7.67 10.47 19.12
N THR A 64 -7.91 11.48 19.94
CA THR A 64 -8.71 12.66 19.71
C THR A 64 -7.79 13.87 19.80
N LEU A 65 -7.24 14.30 18.68
CA LEU A 65 -6.59 15.60 18.55
C LEU A 65 -7.66 16.68 18.44
N TYR A 66 -8.22 17.11 19.58
CA TYR A 66 -8.82 18.42 19.65
C TYR A 66 -7.70 19.44 19.84
N THR A 67 -7.25 20.02 18.75
CA THR A 67 -6.52 21.29 18.81
C THR A 67 -7.55 22.39 18.61
N ASP A 68 -7.81 23.17 19.64
CA ASP A 68 -8.32 24.53 19.46
C ASP A 68 -7.38 25.23 18.47
N GLY A 69 -7.94 25.77 17.37
CA GLY A 69 -7.24 26.21 16.18
C GLY A 69 -6.30 27.39 16.34
N ASN A 70 -5.57 27.53 17.45
CA ASN A 70 -4.74 28.70 17.71
C ASN A 70 -3.31 28.44 18.22
N ASP A 71 -2.86 27.20 18.43
CA ASP A 71 -1.53 27.02 19.02
C ASP A 71 -0.65 26.06 18.22
N MET A 72 0.49 26.63 17.81
CA MET A 72 1.74 26.02 17.37
C MET A 72 1.93 25.79 15.88
N VAL A 73 2.12 26.87 15.17
CA VAL A 73 2.95 26.85 13.94
C VAL A 73 4.41 26.63 14.37
N ASP A 74 4.99 25.46 14.04
CA ASP A 74 6.41 25.24 14.23
C ASP A 74 7.18 26.26 13.36
N PRO A 75 8.02 27.14 13.95
CA PRO A 75 8.77 28.16 13.20
C PRO A 75 9.79 27.58 12.23
N TYR A 76 10.10 26.28 12.28
CA TYR A 76 10.98 25.58 11.33
C TYR A 76 10.24 25.04 10.08
N PHE A 77 8.93 24.93 10.11
CA PHE A 77 8.12 24.64 8.93
C PHE A 77 7.55 25.95 8.38
N ASN A 78 8.32 26.56 7.49
CA ASN A 78 7.97 27.78 6.79
C ASN A 78 6.57 27.65 6.16
N SER A 79 5.60 28.46 6.55
CA SER A 79 4.27 28.79 5.98
C SER A 79 3.47 27.71 5.22
N SER A 80 3.93 26.48 5.17
CA SER A 80 3.26 25.31 4.62
C SER A 80 3.43 24.10 5.54
N ALA A 81 2.88 24.18 6.76
CA ALA A 81 2.74 22.99 7.57
C ALA A 81 2.10 21.88 6.71
N PRO A 82 2.58 20.64 6.72
CA PRO A 82 2.09 19.56 5.86
C PRO A 82 0.57 19.37 5.91
N CYS A 83 -0.07 19.79 7.00
CA CYS A 83 -1.50 19.72 7.21
C CYS A 83 -2.26 21.04 6.93
N ALA A 84 -1.59 22.14 6.55
CA ALA A 84 -2.24 23.45 6.35
C ALA A 84 -3.36 23.42 5.30
N ASN A 85 -3.22 22.52 4.33
CA ASN A 85 -4.16 22.35 3.24
C ASN A 85 -4.97 21.04 3.35
N PHE A 86 -4.89 20.38 4.49
CA PHE A 86 -5.66 19.15 4.71
C PHE A 86 -7.15 19.50 4.79
N PRO A 87 -8.05 18.71 4.16
CA PRO A 87 -9.47 19.02 4.13
C PRO A 87 -10.11 18.85 5.52
N ASN A 88 -11.18 19.61 5.78
CA ASN A 88 -12.00 19.40 6.97
C ASN A 88 -12.70 18.04 6.90
N THR A 89 -12.34 17.15 7.82
CA THR A 89 -12.84 15.77 7.93
C THR A 89 -13.97 15.60 8.96
N ASP A 90 -14.57 16.69 9.46
CA ASP A 90 -15.69 16.61 10.40
C ASP A 90 -16.76 15.64 9.93
N GLY A 91 -17.22 14.77 10.81
CA GLY A 91 -18.21 13.74 10.52
C GLY A 91 -17.64 12.51 9.76
N VAL A 92 -16.33 12.45 9.49
CA VAL A 92 -15.69 11.33 8.82
C VAL A 92 -14.67 10.67 9.73
N LEU A 93 -14.82 9.39 10.01
CA LEU A 93 -13.86 8.60 10.78
C LEU A 93 -13.10 7.64 9.86
N LEU A 94 -11.77 7.62 9.98
CA LEU A 94 -10.94 6.57 9.41
C LEU A 94 -10.78 5.43 10.40
N VAL A 95 -10.98 4.21 9.92
CA VAL A 95 -10.68 2.96 10.61
C VAL A 95 -9.66 2.19 9.77
N MET A 96 -8.42 2.11 10.25
CA MET A 96 -7.35 1.46 9.52
C MET A 96 -6.99 0.11 10.15
N LYS A 97 -6.93 -0.92 9.32
CA LYS A 97 -6.64 -2.31 9.70
C LYS A 97 -5.26 -2.73 9.22
N THR A 98 -4.55 -3.50 10.04
CA THR A 98 -3.27 -4.13 9.71
C THR A 98 -3.18 -5.54 10.29
N GLY A 99 -2.09 -6.25 10.04
CA GLY A 99 -1.69 -7.45 10.78
C GLY A 99 -0.66 -7.10 11.86
N ALA A 100 -0.68 -7.79 12.97
CA ALA A 100 0.29 -7.56 14.06
C ALA A 100 1.73 -7.74 13.62
N THR A 101 1.97 -8.63 12.64
CA THR A 101 3.29 -8.93 12.09
C THR A 101 3.87 -7.84 11.21
N GLU A 102 3.04 -6.98 10.65
CA GLU A 102 3.44 -5.91 9.71
C GLU A 102 3.15 -4.50 10.23
N ALA A 103 2.50 -4.38 11.41
CA ALA A 103 2.12 -3.10 11.98
C ALA A 103 3.30 -2.12 12.10
N PHE A 104 4.45 -2.60 12.57
CA PHE A 104 5.66 -1.77 12.72
C PHE A 104 6.38 -1.46 11.41
N ASP A 105 6.14 -2.22 10.34
CA ASP A 105 6.69 -1.94 9.02
C ASP A 105 5.81 -0.96 8.22
N ARG A 106 4.48 -0.95 8.45
CA ARG A 106 3.51 -0.18 7.65
C ARG A 106 2.98 1.08 8.34
N MET A 107 2.58 0.96 9.61
CA MET A 107 1.89 2.07 10.31
C MET A 107 2.74 3.33 10.53
N PRO A 108 4.06 3.26 10.85
CA PRO A 108 4.85 4.47 11.10
C PRO A 108 4.80 5.49 9.97
N THR A 109 4.79 5.05 8.71
CA THR A 109 4.71 5.95 7.56
C THR A 109 3.38 6.69 7.52
N HIS A 110 2.26 6.00 7.76
CA HIS A 110 0.95 6.65 7.86
C HIS A 110 0.89 7.66 9.00
N LEU A 111 1.42 7.29 10.18
CA LEU A 111 1.44 8.15 11.36
C LEU A 111 2.28 9.43 11.14
N LEU A 112 3.31 9.36 10.30
CA LEU A 112 4.17 10.49 9.94
C LEU A 112 3.67 11.29 8.71
N THR A 113 2.67 10.79 8.00
CA THR A 113 2.11 11.41 6.79
C THR A 113 0.63 11.75 6.99
N THR A 114 -0.27 11.05 6.34
CA THR A 114 -1.71 11.36 6.32
C THR A 114 -2.37 11.36 7.68
N LEU A 115 -2.04 10.40 8.56
CA LEU A 115 -2.65 10.31 9.88
C LEU A 115 -2.22 11.44 10.82
N SER A 116 -1.05 12.05 10.60
CA SER A 116 -0.62 13.21 11.37
C SER A 116 -1.54 14.42 11.19
N CYS A 117 -2.33 14.45 10.11
CA CYS A 117 -3.25 15.52 9.77
C CYS A 117 -4.72 15.20 10.10
N LEU A 118 -5.02 13.97 10.51
CA LEU A 118 -6.37 13.57 10.89
C LEU A 118 -6.64 13.88 12.37
N PRO A 119 -7.76 14.50 12.70
CA PRO A 119 -8.11 14.80 14.10
C PRO A 119 -8.48 13.55 14.88
N ASP A 120 -9.06 12.54 14.25
CA ASP A 120 -9.45 11.28 14.88
C ASP A 120 -9.39 10.11 13.89
N PHE A 121 -8.95 8.94 14.37
CA PHE A 121 -8.91 7.68 13.64
C PHE A 121 -8.78 6.51 14.60
N LEU A 122 -9.12 5.31 14.15
CA LEU A 122 -8.91 4.07 14.88
C LEU A 122 -7.96 3.16 14.12
N LEU A 123 -7.09 2.47 14.87
CA LEU A 123 -6.15 1.49 14.34
C LEU A 123 -6.48 0.12 14.91
N PHE A 124 -6.57 -0.88 14.05
CA PHE A 124 -6.85 -2.26 14.43
C PHE A 124 -5.84 -3.25 13.87
N SER A 125 -5.54 -4.27 14.65
CA SER A 125 -4.83 -5.45 14.18
C SER A 125 -5.43 -6.73 14.78
N ASP A 126 -4.75 -7.83 14.61
CA ASP A 126 -5.03 -9.11 15.24
C ASP A 126 -4.26 -9.27 16.57
N MET A 127 -3.80 -8.18 17.18
CA MET A 127 -3.19 -8.14 18.51
C MET A 127 -3.16 -6.71 19.03
N GLU A 128 -3.30 -6.56 20.34
CA GLU A 128 -3.06 -5.29 21.03
C GLU A 128 -1.60 -4.87 20.87
N GLN A 129 -1.36 -3.68 20.31
CA GLN A 129 -0.02 -3.15 20.09
C GLN A 129 0.02 -1.64 20.34
N GLN A 130 1.22 -1.10 20.49
CA GLN A 130 1.43 0.34 20.64
C GLN A 130 2.62 0.82 19.81
N ILE A 131 2.42 1.86 19.03
CA ILE A 131 3.47 2.54 18.26
C ILE A 131 3.58 3.97 18.75
N GLY A 132 4.59 4.26 19.56
CA GLY A 132 4.72 5.57 20.24
C GLY A 132 3.47 5.87 21.06
N PRO A 133 2.76 6.98 20.83
CA PRO A 133 1.52 7.33 21.54
C PRO A 133 0.28 6.61 20.97
N TYR A 134 0.39 5.96 19.82
CA TYR A 134 -0.75 5.41 19.10
C TYR A 134 -1.04 3.99 19.50
N HIS A 135 -2.28 3.77 19.88
CA HIS A 135 -2.79 2.46 20.27
C HIS A 135 -3.37 1.74 19.06
N ILE A 136 -3.04 0.47 18.91
CA ILE A 136 -3.59 -0.43 17.90
C ILE A 136 -4.41 -1.47 18.64
N PHE A 137 -5.71 -1.48 18.41
CA PHE A 137 -6.66 -2.34 19.11
C PHE A 137 -6.65 -3.76 18.52
N ASP A 138 -6.75 -4.75 19.39
CA ASP A 138 -6.97 -6.14 18.98
C ASP A 138 -8.43 -6.33 18.55
N ALA A 139 -8.68 -6.42 17.25
CA ALA A 139 -10.01 -6.65 16.71
C ALA A 139 -10.62 -8.00 17.15
N LEU A 140 -9.78 -8.95 17.56
CA LEU A 140 -10.17 -10.30 17.95
C LEU A 140 -10.24 -10.52 19.48
N ALA A 141 -9.99 -9.47 20.27
CA ALA A 141 -9.95 -9.59 21.72
C ALA A 141 -11.24 -10.16 22.32
N GLU A 142 -12.38 -9.71 21.80
CA GLU A 142 -13.72 -10.12 22.29
C GLU A 142 -14.29 -11.34 21.55
N PHE A 143 -13.52 -11.95 20.66
CA PHE A 143 -13.92 -13.19 20.00
C PHE A 143 -13.98 -14.34 21.01
N GLU A 144 -15.03 -15.16 20.98
CA GLU A 144 -15.25 -16.21 21.97
C GLU A 144 -14.09 -17.22 22.02
N GLU A 145 -13.54 -17.48 23.21
CA GLU A 145 -12.41 -18.40 23.40
C GLU A 145 -12.73 -19.83 22.89
N SER A 146 -13.96 -20.29 23.04
CA SER A 146 -14.40 -21.58 22.53
C SER A 146 -14.33 -21.68 21.01
N ALA A 147 -14.59 -20.58 20.30
CA ALA A 147 -14.50 -20.50 18.85
C ALA A 147 -13.06 -20.36 18.35
N LYS A 148 -12.18 -19.72 19.15
CA LYS A 148 -10.74 -19.66 18.86
C LYS A 148 -10.05 -21.00 19.09
N ALA A 149 -10.40 -21.73 20.17
CA ALA A 149 -9.68 -22.90 20.65
C ALA A 149 -9.70 -24.10 19.67
N HIS A 150 -10.72 -24.19 18.84
CA HIS A 150 -10.94 -25.30 17.91
C HIS A 150 -10.88 -24.88 16.44
N ASN A 151 -10.22 -23.74 16.16
CA ASN A 151 -10.09 -23.21 14.82
C ASN A 151 -8.60 -22.98 14.51
N ASP A 152 -8.07 -23.73 13.55
CA ASP A 152 -6.66 -23.66 13.12
C ASP A 152 -6.30 -22.30 12.53
N ASP A 153 -7.28 -21.54 11.99
CA ASP A 153 -7.05 -20.17 11.52
C ASP A 153 -6.54 -19.24 12.65
N PHE A 154 -6.80 -19.57 13.92
CA PHE A 154 -6.33 -18.84 15.09
C PHE A 154 -4.98 -19.31 15.64
N ASP A 155 -4.30 -20.28 15.00
CA ASP A 155 -2.95 -20.70 15.42
C ASP A 155 -1.97 -19.52 15.43
N LEU A 156 -2.01 -18.71 14.38
CA LEU A 156 -1.17 -17.52 14.30
C LEU A 156 -1.46 -16.55 15.46
N TYR A 157 -2.72 -16.30 15.75
CA TYR A 157 -3.14 -15.42 16.85
C TYR A 157 -2.63 -15.91 18.21
N ARG A 158 -2.69 -17.21 18.48
CA ARG A 158 -2.13 -17.82 19.70
C ARG A 158 -0.61 -17.66 19.76
N ASN A 159 0.09 -17.98 18.68
CA ASN A 159 1.54 -17.86 18.58
C ASN A 159 2.01 -16.40 18.75
N GLN A 160 1.28 -15.44 18.20
CA GLN A 160 1.56 -14.01 18.36
C GLN A 160 1.48 -13.60 19.83
N LYS A 161 0.48 -14.05 20.58
CA LYS A 161 0.32 -13.73 22.00
C LYS A 161 1.39 -14.35 22.90
N GLU A 162 1.95 -15.48 22.51
CA GLU A 162 3.03 -16.16 23.24
C GLU A 162 4.42 -15.65 22.85
N CYS A 163 4.55 -14.84 21.80
CA CYS A 163 5.84 -14.34 21.32
C CYS A 163 6.49 -13.37 22.33
N PRO A 164 7.66 -13.71 22.92
CA PRO A 164 8.28 -12.87 23.95
C PRO A 164 9.15 -11.73 23.39
N VAL A 165 9.30 -11.65 22.08
CA VAL A 165 10.15 -10.67 21.39
C VAL A 165 9.34 -9.90 20.35
N SER A 166 9.82 -9.71 19.15
CA SER A 166 9.05 -9.04 18.10
C SER A 166 8.22 -10.04 17.30
N GLN A 167 7.04 -9.65 16.87
CA GLN A 167 6.14 -10.48 16.06
C GLN A 167 6.86 -11.04 14.82
N LYS A 168 7.65 -10.20 14.15
CA LYS A 168 8.43 -10.58 12.96
C LYS A 168 9.48 -11.67 13.26
N SER A 169 10.00 -11.74 14.49
CA SER A 169 11.01 -12.74 14.89
C SER A 169 10.39 -14.09 15.26
N CYS A 170 9.14 -14.11 15.68
CA CYS A 170 8.45 -15.34 16.10
C CYS A 170 7.73 -16.05 14.95
N ILE A 171 7.69 -15.44 13.77
CA ILE A 171 6.89 -15.92 12.65
C ILE A 171 7.80 -16.26 11.47
N ASP A 172 7.66 -17.48 10.95
CA ASP A 172 8.29 -17.87 9.70
C ASP A 172 7.54 -17.25 8.52
N ALA A 173 8.11 -16.18 7.95
CA ALA A 173 7.51 -15.41 6.86
C ALA A 173 7.10 -16.25 5.64
N LYS A 174 7.68 -17.44 5.45
CA LYS A 174 7.36 -18.32 4.31
C LYS A 174 6.11 -19.18 4.54
N SER A 175 5.85 -19.60 5.79
CA SER A 175 4.71 -20.45 6.13
C SER A 175 3.51 -19.67 6.67
N GLU A 176 3.71 -18.46 7.19
CA GLU A 176 2.70 -17.74 7.97
C GLU A 176 1.91 -16.70 7.17
N GLY A 177 2.34 -16.32 5.97
CA GLY A 177 1.61 -15.34 5.14
C GLY A 177 0.18 -15.81 4.81
N HIS A 178 0.01 -17.10 4.57
CA HIS A 178 -1.32 -17.68 4.32
C HIS A 178 -2.18 -17.75 5.59
N LYS A 179 -1.56 -18.01 6.75
CA LYS A 179 -2.24 -17.99 8.05
C LYS A 179 -2.67 -16.58 8.45
N ALA A 180 -1.84 -15.57 8.17
CA ALA A 180 -2.19 -14.17 8.40
C ALA A 180 -3.41 -13.76 7.56
N TRP A 181 -3.47 -14.19 6.31
CA TRP A 181 -4.62 -13.96 5.43
C TRP A 181 -5.88 -14.69 5.92
N ASN A 182 -5.76 -15.95 6.36
CA ASN A 182 -6.88 -16.70 6.94
C ASN A 182 -7.41 -16.05 8.22
N LEU A 183 -6.52 -15.53 9.07
CA LEU A 183 -6.89 -14.83 10.31
C LEU A 183 -7.56 -13.49 10.02
N ASP A 184 -7.16 -12.80 8.96
CA ASP A 184 -7.64 -11.46 8.61
C ASP A 184 -9.16 -11.41 8.43
N LYS A 185 -9.76 -12.45 7.88
CA LYS A 185 -11.21 -12.52 7.63
C LYS A 185 -12.06 -12.30 8.88
N TYR A 186 -11.56 -12.70 10.05
CA TYR A 186 -12.28 -12.58 11.32
C TYR A 186 -12.27 -11.18 11.92
N LYS A 187 -11.44 -10.26 11.40
CA LYS A 187 -11.34 -8.89 11.94
C LYS A 187 -12.49 -7.98 11.52
N PHE A 188 -13.10 -8.20 10.36
CA PHE A 188 -14.03 -7.26 9.73
C PHE A 188 -15.22 -6.88 10.60
N LEU A 189 -16.05 -7.83 10.99
CA LEU A 189 -17.26 -7.56 11.77
C LEU A 189 -16.99 -7.16 13.23
N PRO A 190 -16.05 -7.81 13.96
CA PRO A 190 -15.68 -7.31 15.30
C PRO A 190 -15.13 -5.90 15.29
N MET A 191 -14.35 -5.53 14.27
CA MET A 191 -13.86 -4.15 14.09
C MET A 191 -15.02 -3.16 13.91
N MET A 192 -16.10 -3.52 13.18
CA MET A 192 -17.30 -2.69 13.03
C MET A 192 -17.97 -2.41 14.39
N GLU A 193 -18.16 -3.46 15.18
CA GLU A 193 -18.79 -3.35 16.50
C GLU A 193 -17.95 -2.50 17.46
N GLN A 194 -16.63 -2.76 17.52
CA GLN A 194 -15.72 -1.97 18.35
C GLN A 194 -15.66 -0.51 17.88
N THR A 195 -15.62 -0.26 16.57
CA THR A 195 -15.64 1.09 16.00
C THR A 195 -16.87 1.85 16.41
N TRP A 196 -18.07 1.27 16.25
CA TRP A 196 -19.31 1.92 16.66
C TRP A 196 -19.33 2.22 18.16
N ARG A 197 -18.90 1.28 18.99
CA ARG A 197 -18.85 1.48 20.45
C ARG A 197 -17.88 2.59 20.88
N MET A 198 -16.72 2.69 20.23
CA MET A 198 -15.69 3.69 20.58
C MET A 198 -15.96 5.05 19.96
N ARG A 199 -16.48 5.10 18.75
CA ARG A 199 -16.69 6.32 17.94
C ARG A 199 -18.04 6.28 17.22
N PRO A 200 -19.16 6.40 17.97
CA PRO A 200 -20.49 6.44 17.35
C PRO A 200 -20.76 7.78 16.67
N ASN A 201 -21.81 7.82 15.86
CA ASN A 201 -22.44 9.04 15.33
C ASN A 201 -21.59 9.87 14.34
N HIS A 202 -20.59 9.28 13.67
CA HIS A 202 -20.02 9.89 12.47
C HIS A 202 -20.95 9.71 11.28
N ASP A 203 -20.93 10.67 10.35
CA ASP A 203 -21.68 10.58 9.08
C ASP A 203 -21.13 9.47 8.20
N TRP A 204 -19.80 9.32 8.16
CA TRP A 204 -19.09 8.37 7.30
C TRP A 204 -17.98 7.65 8.06
N TYR A 205 -17.90 6.36 7.82
CA TYR A 205 -16.81 5.50 8.28
C TYR A 205 -16.05 4.97 7.08
N ILE A 206 -14.79 5.32 6.97
CA ILE A 206 -13.88 4.85 5.93
C ILE A 206 -13.02 3.74 6.52
N PHE A 207 -13.11 2.55 5.94
CA PHE A 207 -12.30 1.40 6.33
C PHE A 207 -11.23 1.19 5.29
N ALA A 208 -9.98 1.07 5.71
CA ALA A 208 -8.81 0.90 4.84
C ALA A 208 -7.79 -0.03 5.49
N GLU A 209 -6.94 -0.64 4.67
CA GLU A 209 -5.80 -1.42 5.13
C GLU A 209 -4.53 -0.56 5.20
N ALA A 210 -3.53 -1.02 5.95
CA ALA A 210 -2.28 -0.27 6.14
C ALA A 210 -1.42 -0.17 4.87
N ASP A 211 -1.78 -0.82 3.78
CA ASP A 211 -1.20 -0.66 2.45
C ASP A 211 -2.12 0.08 1.47
N THR A 212 -3.14 0.76 2.01
CA THR A 212 -4.06 1.61 1.25
C THR A 212 -3.74 3.08 1.48
N TYR A 213 -3.56 3.84 0.40
CA TYR A 213 -3.42 5.29 0.45
C TYR A 213 -4.74 5.97 0.14
N ILE A 214 -5.13 6.98 0.93
CA ILE A 214 -6.37 7.76 0.75
C ILE A 214 -6.00 9.18 0.31
N PHE A 215 -6.54 9.61 -0.83
CA PHE A 215 -6.45 10.99 -1.32
C PHE A 215 -7.52 11.84 -0.64
N TRP A 216 -7.19 12.38 0.54
CA TRP A 216 -8.16 13.00 1.44
C TRP A 216 -8.91 14.18 0.84
N ALA A 217 -8.23 15.04 0.08
CA ALA A 217 -8.89 16.17 -0.57
C ALA A 217 -9.99 15.71 -1.53
N ASN A 218 -9.71 14.70 -2.34
CA ASN A 218 -10.69 14.10 -3.24
C ASN A 218 -11.80 13.37 -2.48
N MET A 219 -11.43 12.58 -1.46
CA MET A 219 -12.37 11.79 -0.66
C MET A 219 -13.42 12.68 0.02
N ILE A 220 -12.99 13.72 0.70
CA ILE A 220 -13.90 14.66 1.38
C ILE A 220 -14.73 15.45 0.37
N HIS A 221 -14.11 15.88 -0.75
CA HIS A 221 -14.87 16.55 -1.81
C HIS A 221 -15.96 15.65 -2.38
N TRP A 222 -15.64 14.38 -2.64
CA TRP A 222 -16.60 13.41 -3.15
C TRP A 222 -17.75 13.16 -2.17
N LEU A 223 -17.44 12.82 -0.93
CA LEU A 223 -18.46 12.51 0.09
C LEU A 223 -19.38 13.70 0.40
N LYS A 224 -18.80 14.91 0.53
CA LYS A 224 -19.57 16.08 1.01
C LYS A 224 -20.19 16.93 -0.10
N LYS A 225 -19.70 16.87 -1.34
CA LYS A 225 -20.12 17.79 -2.40
C LYS A 225 -20.54 17.12 -3.71
N GLN A 226 -19.84 16.06 -4.13
CA GLN A 226 -19.97 15.57 -5.50
C GLN A 226 -20.88 14.35 -5.63
N SER A 227 -20.90 13.45 -4.65
CA SER A 227 -21.61 12.19 -4.74
C SER A 227 -23.14 12.33 -4.70
N GLY A 228 -23.64 13.37 -4.02
CA GLY A 228 -25.06 13.53 -3.72
C GLY A 228 -25.61 12.52 -2.71
N PHE A 229 -24.71 11.79 -2.01
CA PHE A 229 -25.11 10.83 -0.99
C PHE A 229 -25.51 11.53 0.32
N ASP A 230 -26.56 11.02 0.96
CA ASP A 230 -26.98 11.41 2.29
C ASP A 230 -26.50 10.35 3.30
N PRO A 231 -25.65 10.69 4.28
CA PRO A 231 -25.19 9.72 5.29
C PRO A 231 -26.31 9.18 6.18
N ARG A 232 -27.50 9.78 6.11
CA ARG A 232 -28.72 9.27 6.78
C ARG A 232 -29.37 8.11 6.02
N GLU A 233 -28.97 7.85 4.78
CA GLU A 233 -29.33 6.64 4.04
C GLU A 233 -28.36 5.50 4.38
N LYS A 234 -28.80 4.27 4.17
CA LYS A 234 -27.96 3.08 4.33
C LYS A 234 -27.09 2.90 3.08
N LEU A 235 -25.83 3.26 3.16
CA LEU A 235 -24.90 3.25 2.02
C LEU A 235 -23.66 2.41 2.31
N TYR A 236 -23.32 1.53 1.37
CA TYR A 236 -22.11 0.73 1.31
C TYR A 236 -21.42 0.99 -0.03
N LEU A 237 -20.24 1.61 -0.01
CA LEU A 237 -19.53 2.10 -1.18
C LEU A 237 -18.15 1.47 -1.26
N GLY A 238 -17.71 1.05 -2.44
CA GLY A 238 -16.37 0.49 -2.62
C GLY A 238 -16.09 0.03 -4.03
N SER A 239 -14.93 -0.56 -4.25
CA SER A 239 -14.58 -1.25 -5.49
C SER A 239 -15.23 -2.63 -5.49
N ARG A 240 -16.25 -2.81 -6.33
CA ARG A 240 -17.06 -4.04 -6.34
C ARG A 240 -16.32 -5.22 -6.95
N SER A 241 -16.22 -6.29 -6.18
CA SER A 241 -15.73 -7.60 -6.57
C SER A 241 -16.82 -8.65 -6.41
N PHE A 242 -16.59 -9.88 -6.91
CA PHE A 242 -17.56 -10.96 -6.85
C PHE A 242 -16.90 -12.29 -6.45
N ILE A 243 -17.54 -13.02 -5.54
CA ILE A 243 -17.21 -14.40 -5.23
C ILE A 243 -18.52 -15.20 -5.20
N GLY A 244 -18.60 -16.30 -5.96
CA GLY A 244 -19.79 -17.13 -6.03
C GLY A 244 -21.07 -16.35 -6.46
N GLY A 245 -20.91 -15.24 -7.18
CA GLY A 245 -22.02 -14.37 -7.59
C GLY A 245 -22.42 -13.31 -6.54
N THR A 246 -21.88 -13.34 -5.34
CA THR A 246 -22.14 -12.33 -4.29
C THR A 246 -21.24 -11.10 -4.52
N PRO A 247 -21.83 -9.89 -4.69
CA PRO A 247 -21.07 -8.66 -4.82
C PRO A 247 -20.60 -8.15 -3.45
N PHE A 248 -19.36 -7.74 -3.34
CA PHE A 248 -18.80 -7.12 -2.14
C PHE A 248 -17.82 -6.00 -2.50
N ALA A 249 -17.54 -5.09 -1.56
CA ALA A 249 -16.44 -4.13 -1.74
C ALA A 249 -15.13 -4.81 -1.38
N HIS A 250 -14.17 -4.80 -2.30
CA HIS A 250 -12.82 -5.30 -2.06
C HIS A 250 -12.17 -4.56 -0.87
N GLY A 251 -11.84 -5.30 0.19
CA GLY A 251 -11.38 -4.74 1.46
C GLY A 251 -10.13 -3.89 1.33
N GLY A 252 -9.12 -4.41 0.63
CA GLY A 252 -7.86 -3.72 0.41
C GLY A 252 -7.96 -2.40 -0.38
N SER A 253 -8.94 -2.27 -1.30
CA SER A 253 -9.17 -0.99 -1.99
C SER A 253 -9.70 0.10 -1.05
N GLY A 254 -10.14 -0.26 0.14
CA GLY A 254 -10.92 0.57 1.04
C GLY A 254 -12.40 0.58 0.70
N TYR A 255 -13.22 0.77 1.71
CA TYR A 255 -14.67 0.87 1.56
C TYR A 255 -15.27 1.84 2.59
N ILE A 256 -16.50 2.27 2.32
CA ILE A 256 -17.14 3.31 3.12
C ILE A 256 -18.55 2.85 3.50
N LEU A 257 -18.87 3.01 4.77
CA LEU A 257 -20.20 2.85 5.30
C LEU A 257 -20.75 4.20 5.75
N SER A 258 -22.03 4.47 5.46
CA SER A 258 -22.72 5.57 6.12
C SER A 258 -22.91 5.27 7.60
N GLY A 259 -22.93 6.33 8.43
CA GLY A 259 -23.16 6.19 9.86
C GLY A 259 -24.48 5.49 10.18
N THR A 260 -25.51 5.78 9.40
CA THR A 260 -26.80 5.11 9.52
C THR A 260 -26.69 3.61 9.28
N LEU A 261 -25.97 3.17 8.26
CA LEU A 261 -25.80 1.73 7.98
C LEU A 261 -25.05 1.02 9.12
N LEU A 262 -23.92 1.59 9.54
CA LEU A 262 -23.13 0.98 10.62
C LEU A 262 -23.92 0.91 11.94
N ARG A 263 -24.63 1.99 12.27
CA ARG A 263 -25.51 2.03 13.44
C ARG A 263 -26.56 0.93 13.38
N HIS A 264 -27.26 0.80 12.25
CA HIS A 264 -28.30 -0.21 12.09
C HIS A 264 -27.76 -1.61 12.25
N LEU A 265 -26.64 -1.94 11.57
CA LEU A 265 -26.02 -3.25 11.65
C LEU A 265 -25.69 -3.63 13.10
N ILE A 266 -25.19 -2.70 13.91
CA ILE A 266 -24.69 -3.01 15.26
C ILE A 266 -25.78 -2.85 16.33
N GLU A 267 -26.57 -1.79 16.30
CA GLU A 267 -27.56 -1.54 17.38
C GLU A 267 -28.84 -2.34 17.20
N TYR A 268 -29.29 -2.55 15.96
CA TYR A 268 -30.58 -3.23 15.74
C TYR A 268 -30.45 -4.73 15.48
N HIS A 269 -29.22 -5.22 15.27
CA HIS A 269 -28.94 -6.65 15.08
C HIS A 269 -27.91 -7.16 16.11
N PRO A 270 -28.21 -7.09 17.41
CA PRO A 270 -27.29 -7.56 18.43
C PRO A 270 -27.00 -9.05 18.21
N GLY A 271 -25.72 -9.40 18.19
CA GLY A 271 -25.27 -10.78 17.94
C GLY A 271 -24.92 -11.09 16.49
N VAL A 272 -25.06 -10.15 15.54
CA VAL A 272 -24.64 -10.35 14.15
C VAL A 272 -23.15 -10.72 14.06
N VAL A 273 -22.29 -10.05 14.83
CA VAL A 273 -20.86 -10.32 14.90
C VAL A 273 -20.59 -11.74 15.37
N LYS A 274 -21.24 -12.16 16.47
CA LYS A 274 -21.10 -13.51 17.00
C LYS A 274 -21.56 -14.58 16.00
N GLN A 275 -22.67 -14.35 15.30
CA GLN A 275 -23.18 -15.28 14.29
C GLN A 275 -22.20 -15.44 13.13
N TYR A 276 -21.62 -14.35 12.63
CA TYR A 276 -20.67 -14.38 11.54
C TYR A 276 -19.28 -14.87 11.95
N ASN A 277 -18.91 -14.74 13.21
CA ASN A 277 -17.71 -15.36 13.76
C ASN A 277 -17.76 -16.90 13.62
N VAL A 278 -18.93 -17.50 13.79
CA VAL A 278 -19.11 -18.95 13.58
C VAL A 278 -19.12 -19.30 12.09
N LYS A 279 -19.81 -18.51 11.26
CA LYS A 279 -19.84 -18.71 9.79
C LYS A 279 -18.46 -18.57 9.16
N GLY A 280 -17.58 -17.74 9.72
CA GLY A 280 -16.27 -17.35 9.15
C GLY A 280 -15.32 -18.50 8.86
N SER A 281 -15.43 -19.64 9.57
CA SER A 281 -14.61 -20.83 9.30
C SER A 281 -14.83 -21.41 7.90
N ASN A 282 -16.03 -21.22 7.33
CA ASN A 282 -16.42 -21.75 6.02
C ASN A 282 -16.28 -20.73 4.87
N GLU A 283 -15.97 -19.47 5.20
CA GLU A 283 -15.84 -18.40 4.22
C GLU A 283 -14.38 -18.07 3.93
N CYS A 284 -14.10 -17.57 2.71
CA CYS A 284 -12.74 -17.20 2.35
C CYS A 284 -12.28 -15.88 2.99
N CYS A 285 -13.18 -14.93 3.07
CA CYS A 285 -12.78 -13.52 3.09
C CYS A 285 -13.70 -12.67 3.97
N GLY A 286 -13.12 -11.74 4.74
CA GLY A 286 -13.87 -10.92 5.69
C GLY A 286 -14.73 -9.85 5.03
N ASP A 287 -14.29 -9.29 3.91
CA ASP A 287 -15.03 -8.33 3.10
C ASP A 287 -16.28 -8.95 2.45
N LEU A 288 -16.19 -10.22 2.01
CA LEU A 288 -17.34 -10.99 1.57
C LEU A 288 -18.33 -11.21 2.73
N MET A 289 -17.82 -11.61 3.92
CA MET A 289 -18.68 -11.81 5.10
C MET A 289 -19.40 -10.54 5.52
N LEU A 290 -18.71 -9.39 5.47
CA LEU A 290 -19.35 -8.10 5.72
C LEU A 290 -20.48 -7.83 4.71
N ALA A 291 -20.24 -8.04 3.42
CA ALA A 291 -21.26 -7.85 2.39
C ALA A 291 -22.47 -8.78 2.60
N MET A 292 -22.23 -10.05 2.97
CA MET A 292 -23.30 -11.00 3.28
C MET A 292 -24.11 -10.53 4.50
N ALA A 293 -23.45 -10.04 5.55
CA ALA A 293 -24.15 -9.52 6.74
C ALA A 293 -25.00 -8.28 6.40
N LEU A 294 -24.46 -7.36 5.60
CA LEU A 294 -25.19 -6.16 5.16
C LEU A 294 -26.37 -6.51 4.26
N GLU A 295 -26.25 -7.50 3.41
CA GLU A 295 -27.37 -7.96 2.57
C GLU A 295 -28.43 -8.70 3.40
N GLU A 296 -28.01 -9.62 4.30
CA GLU A 296 -28.91 -10.44 5.13
C GLU A 296 -29.72 -9.58 6.11
N TYR A 297 -29.08 -8.62 6.78
CA TYR A 297 -29.72 -7.86 7.87
C TYR A 297 -30.27 -6.50 7.43
N GLU A 298 -29.65 -5.86 6.45
CA GLU A 298 -29.98 -4.50 6.08
C GLU A 298 -30.50 -4.37 4.64
N SER A 299 -30.48 -5.45 3.84
CA SER A 299 -30.82 -5.48 2.42
C SER A 299 -30.00 -4.49 1.60
N VAL A 300 -28.75 -4.28 1.99
CA VAL A 300 -27.81 -3.32 1.36
C VAL A 300 -26.75 -4.06 0.58
N LYS A 301 -26.56 -3.67 -0.69
CA LYS A 301 -25.50 -4.14 -1.57
C LYS A 301 -24.48 -3.03 -1.82
N VAL A 302 -23.26 -3.44 -2.18
CA VAL A 302 -22.21 -2.50 -2.51
C VAL A 302 -22.56 -1.69 -3.77
N ARG A 303 -22.37 -0.37 -3.69
CA ARG A 303 -22.39 0.52 -4.86
C ARG A 303 -20.97 0.67 -5.40
N GLN A 304 -20.83 0.47 -6.71
CA GLN A 304 -19.55 0.50 -7.41
C GLN A 304 -18.93 1.89 -7.44
N ALA A 305 -17.76 2.06 -6.87
CA ALA A 305 -16.98 3.30 -6.89
C ALA A 305 -15.66 3.20 -7.68
N TRP A 306 -15.41 2.08 -8.37
CA TRP A 306 -14.27 1.96 -9.29
C TRP A 306 -14.48 2.88 -10.51
N PRO A 307 -13.41 3.52 -11.08
CA PRO A 307 -11.99 3.40 -10.73
C PRO A 307 -11.53 4.35 -9.61
N MET A 308 -12.42 5.13 -9.01
CA MET A 308 -12.06 6.13 -7.99
C MET A 308 -11.55 5.47 -6.70
N ILE A 309 -12.24 4.46 -6.20
CA ILE A 309 -11.75 3.54 -5.17
C ILE A 309 -11.02 2.41 -5.91
N ASN A 310 -9.69 2.37 -5.79
CA ASN A 310 -8.86 1.57 -6.68
C ASN A 310 -8.03 0.53 -5.91
N GLY A 311 -8.00 -0.70 -6.42
CA GLY A 311 -7.21 -1.80 -5.89
C GLY A 311 -5.75 -1.82 -6.36
N GLU A 312 -5.35 -0.89 -7.22
CA GLU A 312 -4.03 -0.83 -7.81
C GLU A 312 -3.17 0.26 -7.16
N LYS A 313 -1.86 0.13 -7.29
CA LYS A 313 -0.89 1.15 -6.92
C LYS A 313 -0.39 1.91 -8.17
N PRO A 314 0.35 3.02 -8.02
CA PRO A 314 0.79 3.81 -9.18
C PRO A 314 1.49 3.00 -10.27
N SER A 315 2.30 1.99 -9.91
CA SER A 315 3.05 1.20 -10.88
C SER A 315 2.24 0.12 -11.60
N THR A 316 1.09 -0.29 -11.06
CA THR A 316 0.23 -1.35 -11.64
C THR A 316 -1.09 -0.83 -12.19
N LEU A 317 -1.44 0.42 -11.89
CA LEU A 317 -2.64 1.06 -12.44
C LEU A 317 -2.58 1.09 -13.96
N PRO A 318 -3.62 0.60 -14.68
CA PRO A 318 -3.65 0.58 -16.13
C PRO A 318 -4.02 1.97 -16.68
N TYR A 319 -3.03 2.80 -16.99
CA TYR A 319 -3.24 4.10 -17.63
C TYR A 319 -3.66 3.93 -19.10
N GLY A 320 -4.56 4.77 -19.59
CA GLY A 320 -4.97 4.73 -20.99
C GLY A 320 -6.46 4.99 -21.21
N PRO A 321 -7.04 4.48 -22.32
CA PRO A 321 -8.40 4.83 -22.75
C PRO A 321 -9.52 4.44 -21.79
N GLY A 322 -9.28 3.48 -20.89
CA GLY A 322 -10.31 3.00 -19.95
C GLY A 322 -10.68 4.03 -18.88
N HIS A 323 -9.69 4.77 -18.40
CA HIS A 323 -9.86 5.83 -17.40
C HIS A 323 -8.59 6.72 -17.39
N TRP A 324 -8.77 8.01 -17.40
CA TRP A 324 -7.70 8.99 -17.47
C TRP A 324 -8.02 10.27 -16.69
N CYS A 325 -9.24 10.79 -16.86
CA CYS A 325 -9.70 12.00 -16.19
C CYS A 325 -10.51 11.71 -14.92
N GLU A 326 -10.64 10.46 -14.53
CA GLU A 326 -11.33 10.08 -13.31
C GLU A 326 -10.50 10.45 -12.07
N PRO A 327 -11.15 10.99 -11.02
CA PRO A 327 -10.51 11.22 -9.74
C PRO A 327 -10.10 9.93 -9.05
N LEU A 328 -9.04 9.99 -8.24
CA LEU A 328 -8.66 8.89 -7.35
C LEU A 328 -9.05 9.23 -5.91
N LEU A 329 -9.69 8.29 -5.23
CA LEU A 329 -10.02 8.34 -3.81
C LEU A 329 -9.08 7.49 -2.99
N THR A 330 -8.72 6.30 -3.52
CA THR A 330 -7.78 5.37 -2.87
C THR A 330 -6.88 4.67 -3.87
N MET A 331 -5.75 4.17 -3.40
CA MET A 331 -4.87 3.22 -4.07
C MET A 331 -4.42 2.15 -3.07
N HIS A 332 -4.14 0.92 -3.53
CA HIS A 332 -3.85 -0.23 -2.68
C HIS A 332 -2.54 -0.93 -3.07
N HIS A 333 -2.11 -1.94 -2.31
CA HIS A 333 -0.84 -2.66 -2.45
C HIS A 333 0.41 -1.79 -2.32
N MET A 334 0.31 -0.70 -1.58
CA MET A 334 1.39 0.25 -1.41
C MET A 334 2.28 -0.11 -0.22
N ASN A 335 3.58 -0.14 -0.44
CA ASN A 335 4.54 -0.21 0.66
C ASN A 335 4.77 1.19 1.27
N SER A 336 5.49 1.24 2.40
CA SER A 336 5.76 2.47 3.13
C SER A 336 6.50 3.54 2.31
N GLU A 337 7.42 3.14 1.42
CA GLU A 337 8.14 4.04 0.53
C GLU A 337 7.21 4.65 -0.54
N GLU A 338 6.32 3.83 -1.12
CA GLU A 338 5.32 4.28 -2.09
C GLU A 338 4.31 5.24 -1.44
N ILE A 339 3.84 4.96 -0.22
CA ILE A 339 2.97 5.84 0.57
C ILE A 339 3.65 7.20 0.81
N SER A 340 4.91 7.19 1.27
CA SER A 340 5.70 8.40 1.48
C SER A 340 5.86 9.21 0.17
N SER A 341 6.12 8.53 -0.95
CA SER A 341 6.31 9.15 -2.26
C SER A 341 5.04 9.82 -2.77
N VAL A 342 3.87 9.16 -2.60
CA VAL A 342 2.57 9.74 -2.99
C VAL A 342 2.23 10.93 -2.09
N TRP A 343 2.48 10.82 -0.77
CA TRP A 343 2.30 11.94 0.14
C TRP A 343 3.13 13.17 -0.27
N GLN A 344 4.42 12.98 -0.56
CA GLN A 344 5.29 14.06 -1.04
C GLN A 344 4.77 14.66 -2.35
N PHE A 345 4.32 13.83 -3.28
CA PHE A 345 3.72 14.29 -4.53
C PHE A 345 2.48 15.16 -4.27
N GLU A 346 1.56 14.76 -3.37
CA GLU A 346 0.41 15.58 -3.02
C GLU A 346 0.81 16.94 -2.42
N GLN A 347 1.87 17.00 -1.57
CA GLN A 347 2.35 18.25 -0.97
C GLN A 347 2.91 19.24 -2.01
N THR A 348 3.37 18.77 -3.16
CA THR A 348 3.89 19.64 -4.24
C THR A 348 2.80 20.18 -5.17
N ARG A 349 1.56 19.65 -5.05
CA ARG A 349 0.45 20.05 -5.93
C ARG A 349 -0.28 21.29 -5.41
N LYS A 350 -0.96 21.99 -6.32
CA LYS A 350 -1.91 23.05 -5.97
C LYS A 350 -3.16 22.40 -5.35
N VAL A 351 -3.55 22.87 -4.19
CA VAL A 351 -4.57 22.27 -3.32
C VAL A 351 -5.99 22.38 -3.87
N ASP A 352 -6.26 23.34 -4.72
CA ASP A 352 -7.57 23.65 -5.29
C ASP A 352 -8.00 22.73 -6.44
N ARG A 353 -7.12 21.81 -6.87
CA ARG A 353 -7.37 20.92 -8.01
C ARG A 353 -7.55 19.48 -7.58
N ILE A 354 -8.68 18.90 -7.98
CA ILE A 354 -8.94 17.44 -7.82
C ILE A 354 -7.84 16.64 -8.50
N LEU A 355 -7.30 15.66 -7.79
CA LEU A 355 -6.29 14.72 -8.32
C LEU A 355 -6.97 13.68 -9.20
N MET A 356 -6.49 13.55 -10.42
CA MET A 356 -6.98 12.57 -11.40
C MET A 356 -5.93 11.50 -11.69
N ILE A 357 -6.35 10.43 -12.32
CA ILE A 357 -5.47 9.31 -12.73
C ILE A 357 -4.31 9.82 -13.59
N ARG A 358 -4.56 10.76 -14.53
CA ARG A 358 -3.49 11.39 -15.31
C ARG A 358 -2.42 12.06 -14.46
N ASP A 359 -2.81 12.74 -13.37
CA ASP A 359 -1.85 13.44 -12.51
C ASP A 359 -0.88 12.49 -11.84
N VAL A 360 -1.36 11.29 -11.45
CA VAL A 360 -0.52 10.22 -10.89
C VAL A 360 0.45 9.71 -11.95
N TYR A 361 -0.02 9.51 -13.20
CA TYR A 361 0.86 9.13 -14.30
C TYR A 361 1.95 10.19 -14.53
N GLU A 362 1.56 11.43 -14.75
CA GLU A 362 2.48 12.53 -15.05
C GLU A 362 3.52 12.75 -13.93
N GLY A 363 3.09 12.69 -12.66
CA GLY A 363 3.96 12.97 -11.51
C GLY A 363 4.81 11.80 -11.05
N LEU A 364 4.30 10.57 -11.11
CA LEU A 364 4.95 9.43 -10.47
C LEU A 364 5.45 8.35 -11.43
N ILE A 365 4.87 8.24 -12.63
CA ILE A 365 5.12 7.15 -13.57
C ILE A 365 5.87 7.61 -14.79
N GLN A 366 5.43 8.66 -15.46
CA GLN A 366 6.04 9.16 -16.70
C GLN A 366 7.55 9.40 -16.58
N PRO A 367 8.08 9.98 -15.48
CA PRO A 367 9.53 10.17 -15.33
C PRO A 367 10.35 8.88 -15.26
N LYS A 368 9.69 7.74 -14.99
CA LYS A 368 10.30 6.41 -14.84
C LYS A 368 10.15 5.56 -16.10
N MET A 369 9.38 6.03 -17.10
CA MET A 369 9.12 5.28 -18.33
C MET A 369 10.37 5.26 -19.24
N GLN A 370 10.58 4.13 -19.89
CA GLN A 370 11.70 3.88 -20.83
C GLN A 370 11.18 3.16 -22.05
N VAL A 371 11.95 3.14 -23.14
CA VAL A 371 11.56 2.39 -24.36
C VAL A 371 11.49 0.90 -24.07
N SER A 372 12.47 0.39 -23.31
CA SER A 372 12.48 -1.02 -22.88
C SER A 372 13.26 -1.18 -21.58
N ARG A 373 12.96 -2.25 -20.84
CA ARG A 373 13.61 -2.58 -19.57
C ARG A 373 13.76 -4.09 -19.43
N ALA A 374 14.97 -4.54 -19.13
CA ALA A 374 15.28 -5.93 -18.83
C ALA A 374 14.99 -6.26 -17.36
N ASN A 375 14.74 -7.54 -17.08
CA ASN A 375 14.38 -8.05 -15.75
C ASN A 375 13.19 -7.27 -15.14
N TRP A 376 12.18 -7.08 -15.97
CA TRP A 376 11.04 -6.26 -15.66
C TRP A 376 9.76 -6.81 -16.28
N ASP A 377 8.66 -6.78 -15.52
CA ASP A 377 7.34 -7.16 -15.98
C ASP A 377 6.40 -5.96 -15.88
N ASN A 378 5.96 -5.43 -17.01
CA ASN A 378 5.01 -4.34 -17.10
C ASN A 378 3.54 -4.80 -17.11
N LEU A 379 3.31 -6.09 -16.84
CA LEU A 379 1.96 -6.68 -16.74
C LEU A 379 1.13 -6.54 -18.02
N SER A 380 1.77 -6.66 -19.19
CA SER A 380 1.04 -6.73 -20.47
C SER A 380 0.37 -8.09 -20.60
N ASP A 381 -0.95 -8.12 -20.76
CA ASP A 381 -1.74 -9.36 -20.74
C ASP A 381 -3.08 -9.30 -21.51
N ASP A 382 -3.29 -8.31 -22.38
CA ASP A 382 -4.56 -8.24 -23.13
C ASP A 382 -4.62 -9.23 -24.29
N VAL A 383 -3.50 -9.36 -25.04
CA VAL A 383 -3.37 -10.31 -26.15
C VAL A 383 -2.01 -10.96 -26.08
N CYS A 384 -1.96 -12.30 -26.08
CA CYS A 384 -0.72 -13.06 -26.00
C CYS A 384 -0.45 -13.90 -27.26
N TYR A 385 0.82 -14.04 -27.60
CA TYR A 385 1.37 -14.82 -28.69
C TYR A 385 2.40 -15.78 -28.09
N ILE A 386 2.08 -17.06 -28.11
CA ILE A 386 2.87 -18.14 -27.48
C ILE A 386 3.48 -19.01 -28.55
N ASN A 387 4.71 -19.50 -28.34
CA ASN A 387 5.32 -20.49 -29.22
C ASN A 387 4.34 -21.66 -29.42
N PRO A 388 4.04 -22.07 -30.68
CA PRO A 388 3.09 -23.14 -30.96
C PRO A 388 3.59 -24.54 -30.56
N ASP A 389 4.85 -24.66 -30.15
CA ASP A 389 5.39 -25.94 -29.69
C ASP A 389 4.63 -26.42 -28.43
N PRO A 390 4.21 -27.72 -28.38
CA PRO A 390 3.45 -28.23 -27.25
C PRO A 390 4.11 -28.02 -25.87
N GLU A 391 5.43 -28.16 -25.77
CA GLU A 391 6.15 -27.98 -24.51
C GLU A 391 6.15 -26.51 -24.09
N ALA A 392 6.20 -25.58 -25.03
CA ALA A 392 6.08 -24.14 -24.73
C ALA A 392 4.67 -23.75 -24.30
N GLN A 393 3.65 -24.34 -24.92
CA GLN A 393 2.26 -24.17 -24.55
C GLN A 393 1.99 -24.67 -23.11
N ASP A 394 2.57 -25.81 -22.73
CA ASP A 394 2.42 -26.37 -21.38
C ASP A 394 3.16 -25.54 -20.31
N ARG A 395 4.32 -24.96 -20.65
CA ARG A 395 5.06 -24.07 -19.73
C ARG A 395 4.37 -22.73 -19.53
N ALA A 396 3.65 -22.23 -20.53
CA ALA A 396 2.98 -20.94 -20.42
C ALA A 396 1.91 -20.95 -19.32
N GLU A 397 1.89 -19.90 -18.51
CA GLU A 397 0.89 -19.77 -17.44
C GLU A 397 -0.54 -19.74 -18.00
N GLY A 398 -1.50 -20.33 -17.27
CA GLY A 398 -2.87 -20.49 -17.74
C GLY A 398 -3.53 -19.20 -18.21
N HIS A 399 -3.32 -18.11 -17.47
CA HIS A 399 -3.91 -16.82 -17.82
C HIS A 399 -3.37 -16.24 -19.15
N PHE A 400 -2.15 -16.58 -19.60
CA PHE A 400 -1.66 -16.20 -20.93
C PHE A 400 -2.28 -17.03 -22.02
N ARG A 401 -2.50 -18.33 -21.77
CA ARG A 401 -3.22 -19.21 -22.71
C ARG A 401 -4.66 -18.74 -22.93
N ASP A 402 -5.33 -18.28 -21.88
CA ASP A 402 -6.69 -17.72 -21.98
C ASP A 402 -6.75 -16.43 -22.83
N ARG A 403 -5.63 -15.74 -22.97
CA ARG A 403 -5.47 -14.50 -23.78
C ARG A 403 -4.77 -14.74 -25.11
N GLN A 404 -4.48 -16.00 -25.44
CA GLN A 404 -3.75 -16.32 -26.65
C GLN A 404 -4.60 -16.06 -27.90
N LYS A 405 -4.04 -15.28 -28.84
CA LYS A 405 -4.60 -15.11 -30.16
C LYS A 405 -4.49 -16.40 -30.95
N LYS A 406 -5.56 -16.82 -31.62
CA LYS A 406 -5.58 -18.03 -32.44
C LYS A 406 -4.64 -17.90 -33.63
N GLN A 407 -3.94 -18.98 -34.00
CA GLN A 407 -2.96 -18.99 -35.09
C GLN A 407 -3.56 -18.58 -36.47
N GLU A 408 -4.79 -18.98 -36.73
CA GLU A 408 -5.54 -18.61 -37.95
C GLU A 408 -5.85 -17.11 -38.04
N ASP A 409 -5.93 -16.40 -36.91
CA ASP A 409 -6.23 -14.98 -36.86
C ASP A 409 -4.97 -14.10 -36.86
N MET A 410 -3.77 -14.70 -36.82
CA MET A 410 -2.50 -13.99 -36.76
C MET A 410 -2.00 -13.60 -38.14
N ASN A 411 -1.57 -12.35 -38.28
CA ASN A 411 -0.79 -11.90 -39.44
C ASN A 411 0.68 -12.39 -39.37
N ASP A 412 1.46 -12.14 -40.41
CA ASP A 412 2.83 -12.66 -40.49
C ASP A 412 3.79 -12.09 -39.43
N VAL A 413 3.57 -10.84 -38.97
CA VAL A 413 4.36 -10.24 -37.89
C VAL A 413 3.99 -10.87 -36.53
N GLU A 414 2.74 -11.14 -36.29
CA GLU A 414 2.23 -11.75 -35.06
C GLU A 414 2.66 -13.21 -34.91
N LYS A 415 2.76 -13.98 -35.99
CA LYS A 415 3.26 -15.36 -35.97
C LYS A 415 4.71 -15.46 -35.50
N GLU A 416 5.50 -14.40 -35.63
CA GLU A 416 6.89 -14.31 -35.21
C GLU A 416 7.10 -13.70 -33.81
N ALA A 417 6.02 -13.21 -33.16
CA ALA A 417 6.06 -12.43 -31.93
C ALA A 417 6.80 -13.11 -30.77
N TRP A 418 6.56 -14.39 -30.59
CA TRP A 418 7.10 -15.17 -29.47
C TRP A 418 8.61 -15.46 -29.58
N LYS A 419 9.20 -15.34 -30.80
CA LYS A 419 10.59 -15.70 -31.05
C LYS A 419 11.60 -14.82 -30.34
N SER A 420 11.30 -13.55 -30.16
CA SER A 420 12.17 -12.62 -29.43
C SER A 420 11.41 -11.39 -28.94
N TRP A 421 11.99 -10.68 -27.98
CA TRP A 421 11.41 -9.44 -27.49
C TRP A 421 11.37 -8.33 -28.55
N GLU A 422 12.32 -8.32 -29.50
CA GLU A 422 12.32 -7.38 -30.64
C GLU A 422 11.14 -7.63 -31.58
N ASN A 423 10.81 -8.92 -31.81
CA ASN A 423 9.64 -9.27 -32.60
C ASN A 423 8.35 -8.93 -31.88
N CYS A 424 8.30 -9.15 -30.57
CA CYS A 424 7.19 -8.68 -29.70
C CYS A 424 7.00 -7.16 -29.80
N ALA A 425 8.11 -6.40 -29.80
CA ALA A 425 8.09 -4.95 -29.99
C ALA A 425 7.51 -4.54 -31.36
N LYS A 426 7.89 -5.28 -32.43
CA LYS A 426 7.36 -5.04 -33.78
C LYS A 426 5.84 -5.24 -33.85
N VAL A 427 5.32 -6.27 -33.16
CA VAL A 427 3.86 -6.49 -33.09
C VAL A 427 3.18 -5.29 -32.48
N CYS A 428 3.66 -4.80 -31.32
CA CYS A 428 3.08 -3.61 -30.69
C CYS A 428 3.18 -2.36 -31.59
N ALA A 429 4.29 -2.19 -32.30
CA ALA A 429 4.47 -1.06 -33.22
C ALA A 429 3.58 -1.16 -34.48
N SER A 430 3.30 -2.37 -34.97
CA SER A 430 2.49 -2.58 -36.18
C SER A 430 0.99 -2.41 -35.95
N GLN A 431 0.52 -2.39 -34.69
CA GLN A 431 -0.88 -2.23 -34.34
C GLN A 431 -1.36 -0.76 -34.41
N ASP A 432 -0.60 0.11 -35.03
CA ASP A 432 -0.94 1.53 -35.29
C ASP A 432 -1.77 1.75 -36.55
N GLU A 433 -2.22 0.72 -37.24
CA GLU A 433 -2.95 0.90 -38.48
C GLU A 433 -4.32 1.56 -38.21
N PRO A 434 -4.68 2.57 -39.04
CA PRO A 434 -6.00 3.16 -38.98
C PRO A 434 -7.02 2.08 -39.32
N ASP A 435 -8.07 1.96 -38.54
CA ASP A 435 -9.28 1.24 -38.92
C ASP A 435 -9.82 1.92 -40.18
N ASP A 436 -9.36 1.43 -41.35
CA ASP A 436 -9.80 1.89 -42.65
C ASP A 436 -11.16 1.22 -42.92
N LYS A 437 -12.21 1.95 -42.85
CA LYS A 437 -13.42 1.76 -43.67
C LYS A 437 -14.65 2.57 -43.27
N SER A 438 -14.65 3.53 -42.38
CA SER A 438 -15.78 4.43 -42.29
C SER A 438 -15.36 5.90 -42.05
N SER A 439 -15.51 6.67 -43.11
CA SER A 439 -15.84 8.09 -43.22
C SER A 439 -15.70 9.01 -42.00
N ASN A 440 -14.84 10.03 -42.16
CA ASN A 440 -15.00 11.36 -41.57
C ASN A 440 -14.91 11.50 -40.05
N GLU A 441 -13.85 10.98 -39.46
CA GLU A 441 -13.10 11.61 -38.37
C GLU A 441 -12.01 10.67 -37.93
N LYS A 442 -10.75 11.07 -38.14
CA LYS A 442 -9.54 10.32 -37.77
C LYS A 442 -9.37 10.24 -36.24
N LYS A 443 -10.15 9.44 -35.56
CA LYS A 443 -9.80 8.90 -34.25
C LYS A 443 -9.01 7.63 -34.46
N ARG A 444 -7.68 7.75 -34.54
CA ARG A 444 -6.75 6.61 -34.44
C ARG A 444 -6.93 5.98 -33.07
N SER A 445 -7.67 4.90 -32.95
CA SER A 445 -7.69 4.09 -31.74
C SER A 445 -6.45 3.19 -31.75
N ARG A 446 -5.44 3.56 -31.00
CA ARG A 446 -4.27 2.71 -30.82
C ARG A 446 -4.67 1.46 -30.06
N THR A 447 -4.20 0.29 -30.50
CA THR A 447 -4.54 -1.01 -29.90
C THR A 447 -3.39 -1.58 -29.05
N CYS A 448 -2.17 -1.00 -29.10
CA CYS A 448 -1.04 -1.39 -28.26
C CYS A 448 -0.25 -0.20 -27.76
N PHE A 449 -0.04 -0.14 -26.45
CA PHE A 449 0.82 0.85 -25.78
C PHE A 449 2.08 0.24 -25.19
N GLN A 450 2.06 -1.06 -24.85
CA GLN A 450 3.18 -1.76 -24.23
C GLN A 450 3.16 -3.24 -24.55
N TYR A 451 4.31 -3.87 -24.35
CA TYR A 451 4.50 -5.30 -24.55
C TYR A 451 5.43 -5.87 -23.49
N ARG A 452 5.33 -7.18 -23.24
CA ARG A 452 6.31 -7.95 -22.49
C ARG A 452 6.64 -9.25 -23.21
N TRP A 453 7.85 -9.73 -22.98
CA TRP A 453 8.33 -10.99 -23.52
C TRP A 453 9.08 -11.78 -22.45
N HIS A 454 8.76 -13.05 -22.30
CA HIS A 454 9.40 -13.99 -21.37
C HIS A 454 9.12 -15.42 -21.84
N GLU A 455 10.14 -16.28 -21.82
CA GLU A 455 10.01 -17.72 -22.12
C GLU A 455 9.18 -18.04 -23.38
N GLU A 456 9.46 -17.32 -24.47
CA GLU A 456 8.76 -17.51 -25.76
C GLU A 456 7.25 -17.14 -25.69
N VAL A 457 6.89 -16.32 -24.74
CA VAL A 457 5.56 -15.69 -24.64
C VAL A 457 5.71 -14.19 -24.86
N CYS A 458 5.03 -13.65 -25.85
CA CYS A 458 4.88 -12.22 -26.09
C CYS A 458 3.45 -11.82 -25.74
N CYS A 459 3.26 -10.83 -24.87
CA CYS A 459 1.96 -10.25 -24.63
C CYS A 459 1.97 -8.74 -24.85
N THR A 460 0.87 -8.21 -25.41
CA THR A 460 0.66 -6.78 -25.65
C THR A 460 -0.48 -6.27 -24.80
N ALA A 461 -0.54 -4.94 -24.56
CA ALA A 461 -1.62 -4.33 -23.80
C ALA A 461 -2.11 -3.01 -24.40
N LYS A 462 -3.42 -2.77 -24.24
CA LYS A 462 -4.17 -1.56 -24.67
C LYS A 462 -4.12 -0.44 -23.65
N SER A 463 -3.53 -0.69 -22.50
CA SER A 463 -3.20 0.27 -21.46
C SER A 463 -1.70 0.25 -21.20
N PHE A 464 -1.18 1.22 -20.45
CA PHE A 464 0.23 1.24 -20.06
C PHE A 464 0.38 1.30 -18.55
N LYS A 465 1.29 0.45 -18.05
CA LYS A 465 1.64 0.28 -16.63
C LYS A 465 3.16 0.33 -16.50
N LEU A 466 3.68 0.80 -15.39
CA LEU A 466 5.13 0.70 -15.14
C LEU A 466 5.51 -0.75 -14.82
N GLY A 467 4.73 -1.43 -13.99
CA GLY A 467 4.99 -2.78 -13.54
C GLY A 467 6.00 -2.87 -12.40
N ALA A 468 6.74 -4.00 -12.34
CA ALA A 468 7.65 -4.32 -11.26
C ALA A 468 8.91 -5.07 -11.74
N PRO A 469 10.01 -5.00 -10.96
CA PRO A 469 11.21 -5.79 -11.26
C PRO A 469 10.95 -7.28 -11.12
N LYS A 470 11.62 -8.06 -11.95
CA LYS A 470 11.72 -9.51 -11.85
C LYS A 470 13.17 -9.92 -11.57
N PRO A 471 13.40 -11.02 -10.86
CA PRO A 471 14.75 -11.53 -10.64
C PRO A 471 15.47 -11.75 -11.98
N ALA A 472 16.77 -11.42 -12.02
CA ALA A 472 17.59 -11.84 -13.15
C ALA A 472 17.69 -13.37 -13.14
N PRO A 473 17.61 -14.03 -14.32
CA PRO A 473 17.76 -15.48 -14.39
C PRO A 473 19.15 -15.89 -13.88
N GLY A 474 19.19 -16.95 -13.07
CA GLY A 474 20.43 -17.47 -12.49
C GLY A 474 21.35 -18.13 -13.50
N ASP A 475 20.83 -18.49 -14.68
CA ASP A 475 21.57 -18.96 -15.83
C ASP A 475 21.50 -17.95 -16.99
N SER A 476 22.47 -18.07 -17.91
CA SER A 476 22.64 -17.12 -19.01
C SER A 476 21.63 -17.34 -20.16
N SER A 477 20.58 -18.14 -19.98
CA SER A 477 19.64 -18.40 -21.07
C SER A 477 18.85 -17.11 -21.38
N SER A 478 18.95 -16.65 -22.61
CA SER A 478 18.26 -15.45 -23.08
C SER A 478 16.73 -15.59 -22.99
N LYS A 479 16.22 -16.81 -22.99
CA LYS A 479 14.78 -17.14 -22.94
C LYS A 479 14.15 -16.89 -21.54
N ALA A 480 14.92 -17.11 -20.47
CA ALA A 480 14.46 -16.88 -19.10
C ALA A 480 14.43 -15.39 -18.69
N LYS A 481 14.89 -14.49 -19.56
CA LYS A 481 14.97 -13.07 -19.28
C LYS A 481 13.63 -12.39 -19.51
N TRP A 482 13.15 -11.69 -18.48
CA TRP A 482 12.01 -10.81 -18.64
C TRP A 482 12.39 -9.55 -19.39
N MET A 483 11.62 -9.22 -20.43
CA MET A 483 11.78 -7.98 -21.21
C MET A 483 10.44 -7.27 -21.32
N SER A 484 10.39 -6.04 -20.88
CA SER A 484 9.22 -5.16 -21.04
C SER A 484 9.57 -3.96 -21.94
N GLY A 485 8.62 -3.51 -22.73
CA GLY A 485 8.79 -2.31 -23.54
C GLY A 485 7.51 -1.50 -23.64
N TRP A 486 7.69 -0.20 -23.90
CA TRP A 486 6.60 0.76 -24.04
C TRP A 486 6.74 1.52 -25.35
N HIS A 487 5.65 1.65 -26.06
CA HIS A 487 5.59 2.45 -27.28
C HIS A 487 5.41 3.92 -26.94
N LEU A 488 6.47 4.54 -26.39
CA LEU A 488 6.41 5.91 -25.83
C LEU A 488 5.86 6.94 -26.82
N LYS A 489 6.21 6.82 -28.12
CA LYS A 489 5.65 7.71 -29.14
C LYS A 489 4.13 7.64 -29.18
N GLY A 490 3.56 6.44 -29.24
CA GLY A 490 2.13 6.27 -29.28
C GLY A 490 1.43 6.63 -27.98
N ILE A 491 2.08 6.42 -26.82
CA ILE A 491 1.57 6.89 -25.52
C ILE A 491 1.47 8.42 -25.55
N ASN A 492 2.51 9.12 -25.95
CA ASN A 492 2.52 10.59 -26.02
C ASN A 492 1.50 11.12 -27.03
N GLU A 493 1.43 10.56 -28.24
CA GLU A 493 0.44 10.93 -29.27
C GLU A 493 -1.01 10.74 -28.74
N TRP A 494 -1.25 9.67 -27.99
CA TRP A 494 -2.56 9.44 -27.36
C TRP A 494 -2.84 10.47 -26.27
N ILE A 495 -1.88 10.78 -25.39
CA ILE A 495 -2.02 11.80 -24.34
C ILE A 495 -2.31 13.17 -24.96
N ASP A 496 -1.56 13.54 -26.01
CA ASP A 496 -1.75 14.80 -26.73
C ASP A 496 -3.16 14.89 -27.38
N ALA A 497 -3.63 13.78 -27.93
CA ALA A 497 -4.97 13.70 -28.53
C ALA A 497 -6.10 13.75 -27.47
N MET A 498 -5.87 13.25 -26.25
CA MET A 498 -6.81 13.38 -25.13
C MET A 498 -6.92 14.81 -24.64
N GLY A 499 -5.82 15.58 -24.76
CA GLY A 499 -5.76 16.95 -24.30
C GLY A 499 -5.88 17.10 -22.79
N GLU A 500 -6.26 18.28 -22.33
CA GLU A 500 -6.48 18.55 -20.91
C GLU A 500 -7.82 17.98 -20.45
N CYS A 501 -7.83 17.36 -19.26
CA CYS A 501 -9.07 17.04 -18.55
C CYS A 501 -9.68 18.35 -18.03
N LYS A 502 -10.68 18.88 -18.75
CA LYS A 502 -11.33 20.15 -18.38
C LYS A 502 -12.01 20.06 -17.03
N GLU A 503 -12.70 18.94 -16.79
CA GLU A 503 -13.41 18.64 -15.56
C GLU A 503 -13.08 17.19 -15.13
N PRO A 504 -13.01 16.91 -13.82
CA PRO A 504 -12.87 15.56 -13.32
C PRO A 504 -14.07 14.68 -13.72
N ALA A 505 -13.80 13.52 -14.29
CA ALA A 505 -14.84 12.57 -14.72
C ALA A 505 -15.34 11.72 -13.54
N TRP A 506 -16.07 12.34 -12.63
CA TRP A 506 -16.63 11.65 -11.47
C TRP A 506 -17.57 10.53 -11.92
N LYS A 507 -17.32 9.31 -11.45
CA LYS A 507 -18.23 8.20 -11.65
C LYS A 507 -19.33 8.23 -10.60
N LYS A 508 -20.55 7.99 -11.02
CA LYS A 508 -21.66 7.80 -10.11
C LYS A 508 -21.55 6.39 -9.53
N ALA A 509 -21.54 6.27 -8.20
CA ALA A 509 -21.52 4.96 -7.57
C ALA A 509 -22.92 4.30 -7.71
N GLU A 510 -23.00 3.27 -8.54
CA GLU A 510 -24.23 2.56 -8.92
C GLU A 510 -24.27 1.15 -8.31
N LEU A 511 -25.48 0.60 -8.14
CA LEU A 511 -25.71 -0.78 -7.66
C LEU A 511 -25.24 -1.82 -8.66
#